data_3dfb59cee81a1e7c9da7d93edb6212fb
#
_entry.id   3dfb59cee81a1e7c9da7d93edb6212fb
#
_cell.length_a   1.000
_cell.length_b   1.000
_cell.length_c   1.000
_cell.angle_alpha   90.00
_cell.angle_beta   90.00
_cell.angle_gamma   90.00
#
_symmetry.space_group_name_H-M   'P 1'
#
loop_
_entity.id
_entity.type
_entity.pdbx_description
1 polymer ?
#
loop_
_entity_poly.entity_id
_entity_poly.type
_entity_poly.pdbx_seq_one_letter_code
_entity_poly.pdbx_strand_id
1 'polypeptide(L)'
;MIKVLILSILFLPAFSSAQKYVDLHEVVIGEEYSFNKMLPAKVTPKRQSILGFETPGKVREIKVDVGDIVKKGQLLAELESAEVLASLAEAKANLLMAKNMFERSLALDETNHVSQQRLENEEFKFQIAKAQHSAAMTRVQQTKIRAPYDGLIQNRLLDEGSIVNPGIPILEILDSEYVEARVALPKSAIEGASLGKKYSFIVDGQTVDAVLTRLAPMSLKGSNNRLAIFSFGTFFNPGATARLVLKVREFKRGAWVPLSSLSQAEQGLWTVFTLSEDASSQKDYVELIHIEQNMAYVSGTLQTGDQVIVGGASKVAEGQSIRDSQ
;
A
#
# COMPACT_ATOMS: atom_id res chain seq x y z
N MET A 1 33.29 6.34 101.29
CA MET A 1 33.14 7.22 100.13
C MET A 1 33.62 6.44 98.90
N ILE A 2 32.66 5.86 98.17
CA ILE A 2 32.94 5.03 96.96
C ILE A 2 32.70 5.95 95.73
N LYS A 3 33.76 6.18 94.92
CA LYS A 3 33.69 6.89 93.68
C LYS A 3 33.26 5.93 92.57
N VAL A 4 32.05 6.16 92.03
CA VAL A 4 31.56 5.42 90.83
C VAL A 4 32.15 6.11 89.61
N LEU A 5 32.93 5.36 88.81
CA LEU A 5 33.45 5.82 87.49
C LEU A 5 32.45 5.43 86.38
N ILE A 6 31.75 6.42 85.80
CA ILE A 6 30.87 6.17 84.69
C ILE A 6 31.69 6.20 83.40
N LEU A 7 31.84 5.02 82.75
CA LEU A 7 32.48 4.83 81.46
C LEU A 7 31.44 5.09 80.38
N SER A 8 31.50 6.27 79.71
CA SER A 8 30.63 6.65 78.57
C SER A 8 31.14 5.95 77.29
N ILE A 9 30.44 4.89 76.83
CA ILE A 9 30.70 4.24 75.57
C ILE A 9 30.05 5.10 74.42
N LEU A 10 30.90 5.75 73.62
CA LEU A 10 30.52 6.49 72.41
C LEU A 10 30.15 5.49 71.31
N PHE A 11 28.85 5.34 71.05
CA PHE A 11 28.33 4.51 69.97
C PHE A 11 28.44 5.33 68.67
N LEU A 12 29.47 5.10 67.84
CA LEU A 12 29.55 5.58 66.47
C LEU A 12 28.63 4.72 65.61
N PRO A 13 27.65 5.29 64.90
CA PRO A 13 26.86 4.53 63.92
C PRO A 13 27.78 4.14 62.76
N ALA A 14 28.05 2.89 62.61
CA ALA A 14 28.63 2.35 61.37
C ALA A 14 27.59 2.57 60.24
N PHE A 15 27.82 3.53 59.36
CA PHE A 15 27.09 3.62 58.10
C PHE A 15 27.47 2.36 57.29
N SER A 16 26.67 1.32 57.40
CA SER A 16 26.69 0.19 56.49
C SER A 16 26.17 0.69 55.15
N SER A 17 27.07 1.05 54.24
CA SER A 17 26.73 1.31 52.85
C SER A 17 26.27 -0.03 52.25
N ALA A 18 24.98 -0.24 52.19
CA ALA A 18 24.41 -1.40 51.52
C ALA A 18 24.78 -1.31 50.02
N GLN A 19 25.71 -2.14 49.61
CA GLN A 19 26.09 -2.29 48.21
C GLN A 19 24.90 -2.84 47.45
N LYS A 20 24.50 -2.14 46.36
CA LYS A 20 23.37 -2.51 45.54
C LYS A 20 23.84 -3.21 44.27
N TYR A 21 23.26 -4.36 43.97
CA TYR A 21 23.49 -5.08 42.71
C TYR A 21 22.64 -4.51 41.60
N VAL A 22 23.25 -4.27 40.42
CA VAL A 22 22.61 -3.71 39.24
C VAL A 22 23.07 -4.42 37.98
N ASP A 23 22.22 -4.48 36.99
CA ASP A 23 22.59 -4.93 35.67
C ASP A 23 23.27 -3.79 34.92
N LEU A 24 24.35 -4.10 34.22
CA LEU A 24 25.13 -3.13 33.45
C LEU A 24 24.96 -3.37 31.96
N HIS A 25 24.99 -2.29 31.16
CA HIS A 25 24.96 -2.31 29.71
C HIS A 25 26.20 -1.59 29.20
N GLU A 26 27.02 -2.29 28.42
CA GLU A 26 28.24 -1.74 27.85
C GLU A 26 27.88 -0.81 26.66
N VAL A 27 28.41 0.40 26.69
CA VAL A 27 28.21 1.42 25.67
C VAL A 27 29.16 1.18 24.48
N VAL A 28 28.59 1.11 23.29
CA VAL A 28 29.35 1.11 22.02
C VAL A 28 28.93 2.33 21.20
N ILE A 29 29.85 3.27 21.04
CA ILE A 29 29.61 4.48 20.25
C ILE A 29 29.66 4.12 18.77
N GLY A 30 28.60 4.49 18.03
CA GLY A 30 28.53 4.44 16.58
C GLY A 30 28.48 5.84 15.96
N GLU A 31 28.94 5.96 14.73
CA GLU A 31 28.86 7.20 13.95
C GLU A 31 27.52 7.34 13.20
N GLU A 32 26.79 6.26 13.10
CA GLU A 32 25.47 6.18 12.48
C GLU A 32 24.55 5.23 13.27
N TYR A 33 23.26 5.44 13.15
CA TYR A 33 22.27 4.48 13.63
C TYR A 33 21.23 4.17 12.57
N SER A 34 20.59 3.01 12.66
CA SER A 34 19.52 2.64 11.75
C SER A 34 18.27 2.27 12.51
N PHE A 35 17.12 2.67 11.96
CA PHE A 35 15.81 2.36 12.53
C PHE A 35 14.80 2.05 11.44
N ASN A 36 13.70 1.40 11.82
CA ASN A 36 12.64 1.05 10.90
C ASN A 36 11.57 2.15 10.87
N LYS A 37 11.49 2.87 9.75
CA LYS A 37 10.44 3.84 9.49
C LYS A 37 9.27 3.19 8.78
N MET A 38 8.10 3.25 9.39
CA MET A 38 6.87 2.72 8.80
C MET A 38 6.11 3.83 8.07
N LEU A 39 5.85 3.64 6.77
CA LEU A 39 5.04 4.54 5.97
C LEU A 39 3.70 3.90 5.65
N PRO A 40 2.59 4.63 5.84
CA PRO A 40 1.26 4.12 5.51
C PRO A 40 1.15 3.85 4.01
N ALA A 41 0.50 2.75 3.68
CA ALA A 41 0.23 2.32 2.33
C ALA A 41 -1.25 1.97 2.17
N LYS A 42 -1.79 2.23 0.98
CA LYS A 42 -3.14 1.80 0.61
C LYS A 42 -3.03 0.66 -0.39
N VAL A 43 -3.59 -0.49 -0.04
CA VAL A 43 -3.74 -1.61 -0.97
C VAL A 43 -4.92 -1.29 -1.90
N THR A 44 -4.65 -1.30 -3.19
CA THR A 44 -5.65 -1.03 -4.23
C THR A 44 -5.55 -2.09 -5.33
N PRO A 45 -6.64 -2.42 -6.01
CA PRO A 45 -6.56 -3.25 -7.19
C PRO A 45 -5.74 -2.53 -8.27
N LYS A 46 -5.07 -3.27 -9.13
CA LYS A 46 -4.33 -2.70 -10.27
C LYS A 46 -5.27 -2.00 -11.25
N ARG A 47 -6.46 -2.57 -11.46
CA ARG A 47 -7.52 -2.02 -12.31
C ARG A 47 -8.84 -2.01 -11.54
N GLN A 48 -9.57 -0.94 -11.69
CA GLN A 48 -10.92 -0.75 -11.18
C GLN A 48 -11.71 -0.04 -12.26
N SER A 49 -12.85 -0.60 -12.65
CA SER A 49 -13.68 -0.03 -13.71
C SER A 49 -15.13 0.04 -13.28
N ILE A 50 -15.74 1.16 -13.58
CA ILE A 50 -17.17 1.36 -13.44
C ILE A 50 -17.79 1.09 -14.81
N LEU A 51 -18.72 0.15 -14.88
CA LEU A 51 -19.35 -0.32 -16.10
C LEU A 51 -20.78 0.23 -16.20
N GLY A 52 -21.12 0.70 -17.37
CA GLY A 52 -22.45 1.17 -17.72
C GLY A 52 -22.78 0.83 -19.16
N PHE A 53 -24.06 0.98 -19.55
CA PHE A 53 -24.47 0.80 -20.94
C PHE A 53 -24.08 2.01 -21.79
N GLU A 54 -23.77 1.76 -23.06
CA GLU A 54 -23.43 2.81 -24.04
C GLU A 54 -24.67 3.36 -24.77
N THR A 55 -25.83 2.71 -24.58
CA THR A 55 -27.11 3.09 -25.18
C THR A 55 -28.19 3.19 -24.10
N PRO A 56 -29.22 4.07 -24.30
CA PRO A 56 -30.32 4.11 -23.35
C PRO A 56 -31.21 2.88 -23.49
N GLY A 57 -31.89 2.53 -22.39
CA GLY A 57 -32.83 1.42 -22.39
C GLY A 57 -33.26 0.99 -20.99
N LYS A 58 -34.11 -0.04 -20.92
CA LYS A 58 -34.52 -0.65 -19.67
C LYS A 58 -33.66 -1.89 -19.41
N VAL A 59 -33.11 -1.99 -18.19
CA VAL A 59 -32.33 -3.17 -17.76
C VAL A 59 -33.24 -4.39 -17.72
N ARG A 60 -32.92 -5.38 -18.54
CA ARG A 60 -33.63 -6.65 -18.62
C ARG A 60 -33.19 -7.59 -17.53
N GLU A 61 -31.87 -7.78 -17.39
CA GLU A 61 -31.28 -8.77 -16.50
C GLU A 61 -29.88 -8.36 -16.10
N ILE A 62 -29.50 -8.63 -14.84
CA ILE A 62 -28.15 -8.51 -14.31
C ILE A 62 -27.76 -9.90 -13.80
N LYS A 63 -26.75 -10.53 -14.46
CA LYS A 63 -26.37 -11.94 -14.28
C LYS A 63 -25.35 -12.18 -13.18
N VAL A 64 -24.99 -11.15 -12.46
CA VAL A 64 -23.94 -11.18 -11.43
C VAL A 64 -24.33 -10.34 -10.23
N ASP A 65 -23.76 -10.68 -9.07
CA ASP A 65 -23.95 -9.94 -7.82
C ASP A 65 -22.62 -9.61 -7.16
N VAL A 66 -22.67 -8.82 -6.09
CA VAL A 66 -21.49 -8.42 -5.30
C VAL A 66 -20.75 -9.66 -4.80
N GLY A 67 -19.43 -9.67 -5.02
CA GLY A 67 -18.56 -10.79 -4.65
C GLY A 67 -18.37 -11.86 -5.73
N ASP A 68 -19.14 -11.82 -6.82
CA ASP A 68 -18.98 -12.78 -7.93
C ASP A 68 -17.66 -12.62 -8.66
N ILE A 69 -17.02 -13.76 -8.95
CA ILE A 69 -15.83 -13.84 -9.79
C ILE A 69 -16.26 -13.95 -11.25
N VAL A 70 -15.76 -13.04 -12.08
CA VAL A 70 -16.10 -12.98 -13.49
C VAL A 70 -14.87 -13.10 -14.39
N LYS A 71 -15.06 -13.66 -15.59
CA LYS A 71 -14.03 -13.80 -16.62
C LYS A 71 -14.16 -12.73 -17.68
N LYS A 72 -13.03 -12.34 -18.28
CA LYS A 72 -13.00 -11.40 -19.41
C LYS A 72 -13.96 -11.85 -20.52
N GLY A 73 -14.82 -10.93 -20.99
CA GLY A 73 -15.82 -11.17 -22.02
C GLY A 73 -17.13 -11.79 -21.51
N GLN A 74 -17.21 -12.22 -20.24
CA GLN A 74 -18.44 -12.73 -19.63
C GLN A 74 -19.54 -11.68 -19.68
N LEU A 75 -20.77 -12.07 -20.03
CA LEU A 75 -21.95 -11.21 -20.03
C LEU A 75 -22.37 -10.94 -18.58
N LEU A 76 -22.41 -9.68 -18.19
CA LEU A 76 -22.73 -9.24 -16.82
C LEU A 76 -24.16 -8.69 -16.71
N ALA A 77 -24.59 -7.91 -17.72
CA ALA A 77 -25.92 -7.33 -17.75
C ALA A 77 -26.37 -7.08 -19.20
N GLU A 78 -27.70 -7.03 -19.42
CA GLU A 78 -28.29 -6.72 -20.72
C GLU A 78 -29.53 -5.87 -20.62
N LEU A 79 -29.76 -5.01 -21.64
CA LEU A 79 -30.98 -4.23 -21.81
C LEU A 79 -32.06 -5.03 -22.54
N GLU A 80 -33.31 -4.59 -22.42
CA GLU A 80 -34.37 -5.01 -23.36
C GLU A 80 -33.94 -4.66 -24.75
N SER A 81 -33.84 -5.64 -25.67
CA SER A 81 -33.20 -5.48 -26.96
C SER A 81 -34.05 -5.93 -28.14
N ALA A 82 -35.36 -6.18 -27.94
CA ALA A 82 -36.25 -6.70 -29.01
C ALA A 82 -36.23 -5.84 -30.26
N GLU A 83 -36.33 -4.51 -30.14
CA GLU A 83 -36.32 -3.57 -31.28
C GLU A 83 -34.94 -3.56 -31.98
N VAL A 84 -33.85 -3.56 -31.19
CA VAL A 84 -32.50 -3.55 -31.75
C VAL A 84 -32.18 -4.87 -32.46
N LEU A 85 -32.69 -6.01 -31.96
CA LEU A 85 -32.57 -7.31 -32.62
C LEU A 85 -33.40 -7.39 -33.92
N ALA A 86 -34.61 -6.80 -33.95
CA ALA A 86 -35.41 -6.70 -35.15
C ALA A 86 -34.70 -5.88 -36.22
N SER A 87 -34.13 -4.71 -35.86
CA SER A 87 -33.31 -3.89 -36.75
C SER A 87 -32.07 -4.60 -37.31
N LEU A 88 -31.41 -5.40 -36.48
CA LEU A 88 -30.30 -6.24 -36.94
C LEU A 88 -30.75 -7.31 -37.94
N ALA A 89 -31.93 -7.94 -37.71
CA ALA A 89 -32.46 -8.95 -38.61
C ALA A 89 -32.83 -8.31 -39.98
N GLU A 90 -33.41 -7.12 -39.99
CA GLU A 90 -33.69 -6.35 -41.21
C GLU A 90 -32.39 -6.00 -41.97
N ALA A 91 -31.42 -5.43 -41.29
CA ALA A 91 -30.13 -5.09 -41.89
C ALA A 91 -29.41 -6.30 -42.49
N LYS A 92 -29.52 -7.48 -41.82
CA LYS A 92 -28.97 -8.76 -42.30
C LYS A 92 -29.67 -9.23 -43.59
N ALA A 93 -30.99 -9.11 -43.64
CA ALA A 93 -31.74 -9.47 -44.82
C ALA A 93 -31.38 -8.55 -46.03
N ASN A 94 -31.27 -7.25 -45.80
CA ASN A 94 -30.86 -6.27 -46.82
C ASN A 94 -29.43 -6.54 -47.31
N LEU A 95 -28.51 -6.89 -46.42
CA LEU A 95 -27.13 -7.30 -46.77
C LEU A 95 -27.11 -8.52 -47.64
N LEU A 96 -27.90 -9.56 -47.32
CA LEU A 96 -27.98 -10.81 -48.10
C LEU A 96 -28.55 -10.54 -49.50
N MET A 97 -29.61 -9.70 -49.60
CA MET A 97 -30.20 -9.29 -50.88
C MET A 97 -29.18 -8.56 -51.75
N ALA A 98 -28.52 -7.54 -51.21
CA ALA A 98 -27.53 -6.75 -51.94
C ALA A 98 -26.32 -7.62 -52.35
N LYS A 99 -25.85 -8.50 -51.49
CA LYS A 99 -24.79 -9.47 -51.81
C LYS A 99 -25.17 -10.36 -53.01
N ASN A 100 -26.36 -10.98 -52.99
CA ASN A 100 -26.84 -11.84 -54.06
C ASN A 100 -26.99 -11.09 -55.38
N MET A 101 -27.41 -9.80 -55.35
CA MET A 101 -27.51 -8.96 -56.57
C MET A 101 -26.14 -8.64 -57.14
N PHE A 102 -25.16 -8.29 -56.30
CA PHE A 102 -23.78 -8.02 -56.70
C PHE A 102 -23.12 -9.30 -57.30
N GLU A 103 -23.22 -10.44 -56.63
CA GLU A 103 -22.67 -11.74 -57.11
C GLU A 103 -23.28 -12.14 -58.42
N ARG A 104 -24.59 -11.91 -58.63
CA ARG A 104 -25.26 -12.19 -59.90
C ARG A 104 -24.76 -11.24 -61.00
N SER A 105 -24.59 -9.95 -60.72
CA SER A 105 -24.04 -8.98 -61.66
C SER A 105 -22.60 -9.27 -62.02
N LEU A 106 -21.79 -9.74 -61.08
CA LEU A 106 -20.42 -10.15 -61.32
C LEU A 106 -20.35 -11.36 -62.26
N ALA A 107 -21.19 -12.40 -62.04
CA ALA A 107 -21.26 -13.59 -62.91
C ALA A 107 -21.75 -13.25 -64.36
N LEU A 108 -22.58 -12.22 -64.51
CA LEU A 108 -23.04 -11.74 -65.83
C LEU A 108 -21.97 -10.86 -66.52
N ASP A 109 -21.10 -10.17 -65.77
CA ASP A 109 -20.00 -9.39 -66.33
C ASP A 109 -18.95 -10.28 -66.99
N GLU A 110 -18.62 -11.45 -66.38
CA GLU A 110 -17.72 -12.44 -66.96
C GLU A 110 -18.16 -12.91 -68.36
N THR A 111 -19.44 -12.77 -68.69
CA THR A 111 -20.04 -13.13 -69.99
C THR A 111 -20.33 -11.91 -70.91
N ASN A 112 -19.83 -10.72 -70.56
CA ASN A 112 -20.06 -9.42 -71.25
C ASN A 112 -21.56 -9.03 -71.42
N HIS A 113 -22.43 -9.41 -70.46
CA HIS A 113 -23.86 -9.15 -70.50
C HIS A 113 -24.32 -8.01 -69.59
N VAL A 114 -23.40 -7.34 -68.88
CA VAL A 114 -23.68 -6.24 -67.94
C VAL A 114 -22.76 -5.05 -68.21
N SER A 115 -23.28 -3.84 -68.12
CA SER A 115 -22.44 -2.65 -68.22
C SER A 115 -21.62 -2.45 -66.92
N GLN A 116 -20.40 -1.98 -67.07
CA GLN A 116 -19.51 -1.71 -65.91
C GLN A 116 -20.21 -0.79 -64.87
N GLN A 117 -20.93 0.22 -65.33
CA GLN A 117 -21.72 1.12 -64.46
C GLN A 117 -22.74 0.37 -63.58
N ARG A 118 -23.37 -0.69 -64.14
CA ARG A 118 -24.33 -1.49 -63.35
C ARG A 118 -23.63 -2.34 -62.31
N LEU A 119 -22.50 -2.93 -62.63
CA LEU A 119 -21.69 -3.70 -61.70
C LEU A 119 -21.22 -2.82 -60.54
N GLU A 120 -20.68 -1.64 -60.86
CA GLU A 120 -20.27 -0.63 -59.82
C GLU A 120 -21.43 -0.23 -58.91
N ASN A 121 -22.63 0.00 -59.51
CA ASN A 121 -23.82 0.35 -58.70
C ASN A 121 -24.23 -0.77 -57.74
N GLU A 122 -24.19 -2.02 -58.15
CA GLU A 122 -24.55 -3.16 -57.29
C GLU A 122 -23.46 -3.38 -56.22
N GLU A 123 -22.20 -3.12 -56.54
CA GLU A 123 -21.11 -3.12 -55.57
C GLU A 123 -21.31 -2.05 -54.48
N PHE A 124 -21.62 -0.81 -54.88
CA PHE A 124 -21.90 0.25 -53.92
C PHE A 124 -23.09 -0.08 -53.00
N LYS A 125 -24.18 -0.65 -53.54
CA LYS A 125 -25.32 -1.09 -52.73
C LYS A 125 -24.93 -2.16 -51.72
N PHE A 126 -24.09 -3.13 -52.14
CA PHE A 126 -23.58 -4.15 -51.26
C PHE A 126 -22.72 -3.56 -50.13
N GLN A 127 -21.81 -2.63 -50.43
CA GLN A 127 -21.00 -1.95 -49.43
C GLN A 127 -21.84 -1.13 -48.45
N ILE A 128 -22.89 -0.42 -48.93
CA ILE A 128 -23.83 0.31 -48.05
C ILE A 128 -24.57 -0.65 -47.13
N ALA A 129 -25.11 -1.75 -47.64
CA ALA A 129 -25.83 -2.73 -46.83
C ALA A 129 -24.92 -3.41 -45.80
N LYS A 130 -23.66 -3.66 -46.15
CA LYS A 130 -22.65 -4.19 -45.27
C LYS A 130 -22.34 -3.24 -44.10
N ALA A 131 -22.22 -1.94 -44.39
CA ALA A 131 -22.00 -0.91 -43.37
C ALA A 131 -23.23 -0.79 -42.42
N GLN A 132 -24.45 -0.84 -42.97
CA GLN A 132 -25.69 -0.81 -42.18
C GLN A 132 -25.81 -2.02 -41.25
N HIS A 133 -25.50 -3.23 -41.72
CA HIS A 133 -25.50 -4.42 -40.93
C HIS A 133 -24.46 -4.34 -39.80
N SER A 134 -23.25 -3.84 -40.09
CA SER A 134 -22.20 -3.63 -39.08
C SER A 134 -22.65 -2.65 -38.01
N ALA A 135 -23.29 -1.54 -38.39
CA ALA A 135 -23.83 -0.54 -37.45
C ALA A 135 -24.94 -1.15 -36.55
N ALA A 136 -25.85 -1.97 -37.13
CA ALA A 136 -26.90 -2.65 -36.37
C ALA A 136 -26.30 -3.67 -35.38
N MET A 137 -25.27 -4.40 -35.80
CA MET A 137 -24.54 -5.33 -34.92
C MET A 137 -23.88 -4.60 -33.74
N THR A 138 -23.27 -3.43 -33.97
CA THR A 138 -22.67 -2.62 -32.91
C THR A 138 -23.75 -2.16 -31.93
N ARG A 139 -24.92 -1.73 -32.37
CA ARG A 139 -26.04 -1.38 -31.49
C ARG A 139 -26.46 -2.53 -30.57
N VAL A 140 -26.50 -3.76 -31.10
CA VAL A 140 -26.77 -4.96 -30.25
C VAL A 140 -25.67 -5.18 -29.23
N GLN A 141 -24.40 -4.96 -29.57
CA GLN A 141 -23.32 -5.06 -28.58
C GLN A 141 -23.43 -4.00 -27.48
N GLN A 142 -23.84 -2.78 -27.82
CA GLN A 142 -24.02 -1.69 -26.87
C GLN A 142 -25.16 -1.92 -25.86
N THR A 143 -26.09 -2.87 -26.13
CA THR A 143 -27.11 -3.30 -25.15
C THR A 143 -26.57 -4.28 -24.12
N LYS A 144 -25.29 -4.62 -24.15
CA LYS A 144 -24.70 -5.65 -23.29
C LYS A 144 -23.47 -5.13 -22.56
N ILE A 145 -23.42 -5.34 -21.24
CA ILE A 145 -22.21 -5.11 -20.46
C ILE A 145 -21.46 -6.42 -20.35
N ARG A 146 -20.17 -6.39 -20.73
CA ARG A 146 -19.26 -7.53 -20.57
C ARG A 146 -18.06 -7.15 -19.71
N ALA A 147 -17.50 -8.13 -18.98
CA ALA A 147 -16.32 -7.92 -18.18
C ALA A 147 -15.11 -7.59 -19.08
N PRO A 148 -14.42 -6.46 -18.84
CA PRO A 148 -13.24 -6.06 -19.64
C PRO A 148 -12.00 -6.85 -19.31
N TYR A 149 -11.94 -7.47 -18.13
CA TYR A 149 -10.87 -8.32 -17.61
C TYR A 149 -11.41 -9.30 -16.56
N ASP A 150 -10.58 -10.28 -16.15
CA ASP A 150 -10.91 -11.19 -15.05
C ASP A 150 -10.94 -10.41 -13.73
N GLY A 151 -12.00 -10.53 -12.96
CA GLY A 151 -12.18 -9.69 -11.77
C GLY A 151 -13.27 -10.15 -10.82
N LEU A 152 -13.49 -9.33 -9.80
CA LEU A 152 -14.56 -9.47 -8.81
C LEU A 152 -15.54 -8.30 -8.97
N ILE A 153 -16.83 -8.57 -8.83
CA ILE A 153 -17.84 -7.53 -8.76
C ILE A 153 -17.80 -6.91 -7.35
N GLN A 154 -17.47 -5.63 -7.31
CA GLN A 154 -17.39 -4.86 -6.07
C GLN A 154 -18.74 -4.28 -5.66
N ASN A 155 -19.46 -3.71 -6.62
CA ASN A 155 -20.73 -3.06 -6.39
C ASN A 155 -21.70 -3.35 -7.54
N ARG A 156 -22.97 -3.51 -7.17
CA ARG A 156 -24.15 -3.47 -8.04
C ARG A 156 -24.93 -2.23 -7.68
N LEU A 157 -25.00 -1.27 -8.59
CA LEU A 157 -25.50 0.09 -8.33
C LEU A 157 -26.95 0.28 -8.76
N LEU A 158 -27.44 -0.58 -9.66
CA LEU A 158 -28.82 -0.58 -10.14
C LEU A 158 -29.37 -2.00 -10.25
N ASP A 159 -30.69 -2.09 -10.28
CA ASP A 159 -31.44 -3.33 -10.37
C ASP A 159 -32.14 -3.48 -11.73
N GLU A 160 -32.62 -4.70 -11.99
CA GLU A 160 -33.44 -5.04 -13.14
C GLU A 160 -34.73 -4.20 -13.17
N GLY A 161 -35.17 -3.86 -14.38
CA GLY A 161 -36.31 -2.96 -14.57
C GLY A 161 -35.96 -1.47 -14.56
N SER A 162 -34.74 -1.09 -14.12
CA SER A 162 -34.29 0.31 -14.14
C SER A 162 -34.19 0.85 -15.57
N ILE A 163 -34.57 2.10 -15.79
CA ILE A 163 -34.37 2.81 -17.04
C ILE A 163 -33.06 3.60 -16.94
N VAL A 164 -32.16 3.38 -17.88
CA VAL A 164 -30.83 3.95 -17.87
C VAL A 164 -30.51 4.76 -19.12
N ASN A 165 -29.66 5.76 -18.96
CA ASN A 165 -29.02 6.51 -20.03
C ASN A 165 -27.54 6.16 -20.16
N PRO A 166 -26.89 6.45 -21.28
CA PRO A 166 -25.47 6.24 -21.46
C PRO A 166 -24.63 6.88 -20.32
N GLY A 167 -23.65 6.13 -19.81
CA GLY A 167 -22.74 6.61 -18.76
C GLY A 167 -23.27 6.50 -17.33
N ILE A 168 -24.50 6.03 -17.11
CA ILE A 168 -24.97 5.71 -15.76
C ILE A 168 -24.24 4.47 -15.25
N PRO A 169 -23.60 4.51 -14.04
CA PRO A 169 -22.92 3.37 -13.46
C PRO A 169 -23.89 2.24 -13.10
N ILE A 170 -23.59 1.01 -13.50
CA ILE A 170 -24.39 -0.19 -13.23
C ILE A 170 -23.63 -1.15 -12.31
N LEU A 171 -22.38 -1.48 -12.67
CA LEU A 171 -21.53 -2.42 -11.96
C LEU A 171 -20.14 -1.82 -11.77
N GLU A 172 -19.50 -2.21 -10.70
CA GLU A 172 -18.09 -1.91 -10.45
C GLU A 172 -17.31 -3.21 -10.37
N ILE A 173 -16.26 -3.32 -11.19
CA ILE A 173 -15.39 -4.49 -11.24
C ILE A 173 -13.97 -4.14 -10.79
N LEU A 174 -13.38 -5.00 -9.95
CA LEU A 174 -11.99 -4.92 -9.50
C LEU A 174 -11.17 -6.05 -10.12
N ASP A 175 -9.90 -5.78 -10.41
CA ASP A 175 -8.93 -6.81 -10.81
C ASP A 175 -8.78 -7.83 -9.67
N SER A 176 -8.95 -9.12 -9.97
CA SER A 176 -8.85 -10.21 -8.99
C SER A 176 -7.46 -10.83 -8.90
N GLU A 177 -6.54 -10.47 -9.80
CA GLU A 177 -5.24 -11.11 -9.89
C GLU A 177 -4.13 -10.23 -9.30
N TYR A 178 -4.23 -8.92 -9.50
CA TYR A 178 -3.14 -8.01 -9.16
C TYR A 178 -3.61 -6.90 -8.22
N VAL A 179 -2.91 -6.82 -7.08
CA VAL A 179 -3.06 -5.71 -6.13
C VAL A 179 -1.74 -4.96 -5.98
N GLU A 180 -1.86 -3.67 -5.70
CA GLU A 180 -0.73 -2.75 -5.59
C GLU A 180 -0.80 -2.01 -4.25
N ALA A 181 0.35 -1.78 -3.61
CA ALA A 181 0.44 -0.82 -2.53
C ALA A 181 0.84 0.56 -3.09
N ARG A 182 0.09 1.57 -2.73
CA ARG A 182 0.36 2.97 -3.07
C ARG A 182 0.89 3.69 -1.83
N VAL A 183 2.12 4.19 -1.92
CA VAL A 183 2.84 4.82 -0.82
C VAL A 183 3.31 6.21 -1.23
N ALA A 184 3.10 7.20 -0.37
CA ALA A 184 3.70 8.52 -0.52
C ALA A 184 5.12 8.49 0.08
N LEU A 185 6.14 8.36 -0.77
CA LEU A 185 7.54 8.33 -0.34
C LEU A 185 8.08 9.76 -0.14
N PRO A 186 8.67 10.07 1.01
CA PRO A 186 9.37 11.33 1.23
C PRO A 186 10.67 11.39 0.42
N LYS A 187 11.19 12.59 0.16
CA LYS A 187 12.41 12.82 -0.64
C LYS A 187 13.59 11.96 -0.17
N SER A 188 13.82 11.87 1.13
CA SER A 188 14.90 11.06 1.72
C SER A 188 14.79 9.56 1.42
N ALA A 189 13.57 9.04 1.28
CA ALA A 189 13.35 7.64 0.91
C ALA A 189 13.46 7.40 -0.60
N ILE A 190 13.20 8.42 -1.42
CA ILE A 190 13.26 8.32 -2.89
C ILE A 190 14.71 8.15 -3.36
N GLU A 191 15.67 8.83 -2.74
CA GLU A 191 17.10 8.79 -3.12
C GLU A 191 17.68 7.37 -3.01
N GLY A 192 17.16 6.55 -2.07
CA GLY A 192 17.53 5.13 -1.92
C GLY A 192 16.58 4.14 -2.60
N ALA A 193 15.52 4.63 -3.26
CA ALA A 193 14.53 3.76 -3.90
C ALA A 193 14.97 3.35 -5.30
N SER A 194 14.95 2.03 -5.57
CA SER A 194 15.31 1.47 -6.87
C SER A 194 14.15 0.67 -7.44
N LEU A 195 13.80 0.94 -8.71
CA LEU A 195 12.80 0.15 -9.43
C LEU A 195 13.24 -1.31 -9.54
N GLY A 196 12.31 -2.23 -9.42
CA GLY A 196 12.57 -3.67 -9.45
C GLY A 196 13.08 -4.26 -8.13
N LYS A 197 13.43 -3.45 -7.13
CA LYS A 197 13.85 -3.92 -5.81
C LYS A 197 12.65 -4.32 -4.96
N LYS A 198 12.83 -5.36 -4.12
CA LYS A 198 11.86 -5.80 -3.13
C LYS A 198 11.95 -4.93 -1.86
N TYR A 199 10.79 -4.66 -1.29
CA TYR A 199 10.61 -3.91 -0.05
C TYR A 199 9.63 -4.66 0.84
N SER A 200 9.88 -4.66 2.14
CA SER A 200 9.03 -5.35 3.10
C SER A 200 7.84 -4.48 3.49
N PHE A 201 6.68 -5.09 3.50
CA PHE A 201 5.42 -4.50 3.95
C PHE A 201 4.85 -5.32 5.11
N ILE A 202 4.11 -4.65 5.97
CA ILE A 202 3.23 -5.29 6.93
C ILE A 202 1.80 -5.08 6.42
N VAL A 203 1.13 -6.18 6.02
CA VAL A 203 -0.26 -6.18 5.56
C VAL A 203 -1.08 -7.05 6.49
N ASP A 204 -2.09 -6.46 7.12
CA ASP A 204 -2.94 -7.14 8.12
C ASP A 204 -2.16 -7.93 9.19
N GLY A 205 -1.01 -7.36 9.63
CA GLY A 205 -0.14 -7.94 10.63
C GLY A 205 0.89 -8.97 10.11
N GLN A 206 0.86 -9.32 8.84
CA GLN A 206 1.82 -10.23 8.21
C GLN A 206 2.89 -9.47 7.43
N THR A 207 4.14 -9.92 7.55
CA THR A 207 5.25 -9.37 6.76
C THR A 207 5.29 -10.02 5.39
N VAL A 208 5.22 -9.20 4.34
CA VAL A 208 5.23 -9.65 2.94
C VAL A 208 6.13 -8.73 2.11
N ASP A 209 6.70 -9.28 1.03
CA ASP A 209 7.52 -8.50 0.12
C ASP A 209 6.70 -8.00 -1.07
N ALA A 210 6.96 -6.75 -1.47
CA ALA A 210 6.43 -6.16 -2.70
C ALA A 210 7.55 -5.51 -3.51
N VAL A 211 7.43 -5.53 -4.82
CA VAL A 211 8.41 -4.96 -5.74
C VAL A 211 8.01 -3.53 -6.11
N LEU A 212 8.94 -2.58 -5.98
CA LEU A 212 8.73 -1.22 -6.49
C LEU A 212 8.69 -1.24 -8.02
N THR A 213 7.50 -1.06 -8.59
CA THR A 213 7.27 -1.13 -10.04
C THR A 213 7.23 0.24 -10.70
N ARG A 214 6.73 1.25 -10.01
CA ARG A 214 6.55 2.60 -10.56
C ARG A 214 6.79 3.66 -9.50
N LEU A 215 7.38 4.77 -9.93
CA LEU A 215 7.56 5.98 -9.13
C LEU A 215 7.05 7.17 -9.95
N ALA A 216 6.09 7.90 -9.41
CA ALA A 216 5.53 9.06 -10.10
C ALA A 216 6.63 10.11 -10.36
N PRO A 217 6.68 10.74 -11.55
CA PRO A 217 7.70 11.73 -11.87
C PRO A 217 7.56 13.02 -11.05
N MET A 218 6.32 13.38 -10.70
CA MET A 218 6.01 14.60 -9.93
C MET A 218 5.67 14.27 -8.48
N SER A 219 5.92 15.24 -7.60
CA SER A 219 5.46 15.17 -6.20
C SER A 219 3.94 15.28 -6.11
N LEU A 220 3.38 14.72 -5.07
CA LEU A 220 1.96 14.83 -4.75
C LEU A 220 1.62 16.29 -4.43
N LYS A 221 0.43 16.74 -4.88
CA LYS A 221 -0.04 18.11 -4.66
C LYS A 221 -0.04 18.44 -3.15
N GLY A 222 0.62 19.55 -2.79
CA GLY A 222 0.70 20.00 -1.41
C GLY A 222 1.75 19.30 -0.54
N SER A 223 2.62 18.45 -1.11
CA SER A 223 3.71 17.80 -0.37
C SER A 223 4.94 17.56 -1.25
N ASN A 224 6.10 17.31 -0.62
CA ASN A 224 7.33 16.91 -1.31
C ASN A 224 7.43 15.37 -1.51
N ASN A 225 6.37 14.64 -1.20
CA ASN A 225 6.34 13.19 -1.35
C ASN A 225 6.00 12.82 -2.79
N ARG A 226 6.56 11.72 -3.29
CA ARG A 226 6.21 11.14 -4.59
C ARG A 226 5.44 9.85 -4.41
N LEU A 227 4.46 9.62 -5.27
CA LEU A 227 3.70 8.37 -5.27
C LEU A 227 4.58 7.24 -5.79
N ALA A 228 4.81 6.24 -4.96
CA ALA A 228 5.45 4.99 -5.31
C ALA A 228 4.41 3.86 -5.34
N ILE A 229 4.51 2.98 -6.33
CA ILE A 229 3.61 1.87 -6.54
C ILE A 229 4.41 0.58 -6.46
N PHE A 230 3.99 -0.28 -5.55
CA PHE A 230 4.59 -1.58 -5.29
C PHE A 230 3.60 -2.67 -5.68
N SER A 231 4.07 -3.70 -6.38
CA SER A 231 3.26 -4.85 -6.76
C SER A 231 3.53 -6.01 -5.82
N PHE A 232 2.47 -6.61 -5.29
CA PHE A 232 2.54 -7.84 -4.52
C PHE A 232 2.54 -9.05 -5.44
N GLY A 233 3.24 -10.12 -5.04
CA GLY A 233 3.20 -11.42 -5.71
C GLY A 233 2.00 -12.28 -5.33
N THR A 234 1.22 -11.86 -4.32
CA THR A 234 0.02 -12.53 -3.81
C THR A 234 -1.13 -11.53 -3.77
N PHE A 235 -2.36 -12.07 -3.84
CA PHE A 235 -3.56 -11.25 -3.73
C PHE A 235 -3.84 -10.92 -2.25
N PHE A 236 -4.18 -9.66 -2.00
CA PHE A 236 -4.73 -9.16 -0.74
C PHE A 236 -6.06 -8.46 -1.03
N ASN A 237 -6.95 -8.43 -0.05
CA ASN A 237 -8.20 -7.72 -0.21
C ASN A 237 -7.94 -6.22 -0.44
N PRO A 238 -8.46 -5.63 -1.53
CA PRO A 238 -8.38 -4.19 -1.73
C PRO A 238 -8.98 -3.44 -0.54
N GLY A 239 -8.29 -2.41 -0.08
CA GLY A 239 -8.65 -1.69 1.14
C GLY A 239 -7.95 -2.18 2.42
N ALA A 240 -7.22 -3.29 2.37
CA ALA A 240 -6.40 -3.77 3.50
C ALA A 240 -5.41 -2.69 3.97
N THR A 241 -5.15 -2.68 5.28
CA THR A 241 -4.17 -1.78 5.87
C THR A 241 -2.78 -2.31 5.64
N ALA A 242 -1.95 -1.52 4.98
CA ALA A 242 -0.56 -1.87 4.73
C ALA A 242 0.39 -0.78 5.23
N ARG A 243 1.60 -1.17 5.61
CA ARG A 243 2.70 -0.27 5.97
C ARG A 243 3.98 -0.73 5.31
N LEU A 244 4.63 0.18 4.58
CA LEU A 244 5.97 -0.04 4.04
C LEU A 244 6.98 0.12 5.18
N VAL A 245 7.86 -0.87 5.35
CA VAL A 245 8.96 -0.83 6.31
C VAL A 245 10.24 -0.39 5.58
N LEU A 246 10.75 0.79 5.94
CA LEU A 246 11.98 1.32 5.40
C LEU A 246 13.06 1.35 6.47
N LYS A 247 14.19 0.69 6.21
CA LYS A 247 15.37 0.85 7.06
C LYS A 247 16.04 2.18 6.71
N VAL A 248 15.98 3.13 7.63
CA VAL A 248 16.59 4.47 7.49
C VAL A 248 17.90 4.45 8.25
N ARG A 249 18.95 5.05 7.68
CA ARG A 249 20.23 5.31 8.35
C ARG A 249 20.38 6.80 8.55
N GLU A 250 20.78 7.18 9.74
CA GLU A 250 21.10 8.57 10.06
C GLU A 250 22.52 8.67 10.62
N PHE A 251 23.27 9.60 10.08
CA PHE A 251 24.65 9.89 10.52
C PHE A 251 24.59 10.83 11.72
N LYS A 252 24.59 10.25 12.90
CA LYS A 252 24.69 10.97 14.16
C LYS A 252 25.41 10.10 15.16
N ARG A 253 26.51 10.61 15.72
CA ARG A 253 27.33 9.91 16.70
C ARG A 253 26.53 9.71 17.99
N GLY A 254 26.53 8.48 18.50
CA GLY A 254 25.79 8.14 19.73
C GLY A 254 25.86 6.65 20.05
N ALA A 255 25.08 6.22 21.03
CA ALA A 255 25.01 4.82 21.44
C ALA A 255 23.57 4.39 21.71
N TRP A 256 23.31 3.10 21.56
CA TRP A 256 22.09 2.48 22.03
C TRP A 256 22.22 2.13 23.51
N VAL A 257 21.25 2.58 24.32
CA VAL A 257 21.13 2.22 25.74
C VAL A 257 19.73 1.68 26.01
N PRO A 258 19.53 0.79 26.99
CA PRO A 258 18.19 0.38 27.39
C PRO A 258 17.33 1.57 27.77
N LEU A 259 16.09 1.61 27.29
CA LEU A 259 15.15 2.71 27.58
C LEU A 259 14.95 2.90 29.10
N SER A 260 15.00 1.81 29.86
CA SER A 260 14.89 1.83 31.31
C SER A 260 16.06 2.52 32.04
N SER A 261 17.20 2.71 31.36
CA SER A 261 18.37 3.41 31.92
C SER A 261 18.22 4.93 31.89
N LEU A 262 17.29 5.43 31.05
CA LEU A 262 17.05 6.86 30.93
C LEU A 262 16.24 7.40 32.12
N SER A 263 16.68 8.54 32.62
CA SER A 263 15.99 9.30 33.65
C SER A 263 15.87 10.75 33.22
N GLN A 264 14.75 11.37 33.51
CA GLN A 264 14.54 12.78 33.21
C GLN A 264 15.19 13.63 34.33
N ALA A 265 16.08 14.52 33.95
CA ALA A 265 16.67 15.49 34.83
C ALA A 265 15.85 16.78 34.87
N GLU A 266 16.27 17.74 35.70
CA GLU A 266 15.73 19.09 35.70
C GLU A 266 15.90 19.76 34.33
N GLN A 267 14.99 20.68 33.98
CA GLN A 267 14.98 21.43 32.71
C GLN A 267 14.78 20.56 31.42
N GLY A 268 14.27 19.33 31.56
CA GLY A 268 13.93 18.48 30.39
C GLY A 268 15.12 17.77 29.76
N LEU A 269 16.29 17.81 30.35
CA LEU A 269 17.45 17.04 29.95
C LEU A 269 17.26 15.55 30.31
N TRP A 270 17.84 14.66 29.51
CA TRP A 270 17.90 13.24 29.83
C TRP A 270 19.25 12.90 30.48
N THR A 271 19.23 11.91 31.36
CA THR A 271 20.43 11.43 32.03
C THR A 271 20.44 9.90 32.06
N VAL A 272 21.63 9.35 32.07
CA VAL A 272 21.91 7.96 32.38
C VAL A 272 22.87 7.90 33.57
N PHE A 273 22.87 6.79 34.31
CA PHE A 273 23.88 6.52 35.33
C PHE A 273 24.89 5.55 34.77
N THR A 274 26.17 5.90 34.89
CA THR A 274 27.31 5.07 34.51
C THR A 274 28.07 4.62 35.73
N LEU A 275 28.81 3.54 35.60
CA LEU A 275 29.73 3.04 36.62
C LEU A 275 31.08 3.73 36.44
N SER A 276 31.52 4.47 37.50
CA SER A 276 32.85 5.10 37.54
C SER A 276 33.92 4.06 37.88
N GLU A 277 35.21 4.41 37.64
CA GLU A 277 36.36 3.58 38.00
C GLU A 277 36.39 3.23 39.51
N ASP A 278 35.87 4.08 40.38
CA ASP A 278 35.76 3.88 41.82
C ASP A 278 34.59 2.99 42.25
N ALA A 279 33.94 2.30 41.31
CA ALA A 279 32.74 1.49 41.52
C ALA A 279 31.58 2.28 42.15
N SER A 280 31.46 3.56 41.81
CA SER A 280 30.35 4.43 42.17
C SER A 280 29.52 4.84 40.98
N SER A 281 28.23 5.19 41.19
CA SER A 281 27.35 5.70 40.15
C SER A 281 27.67 7.15 39.84
N GLN A 282 27.91 7.45 38.57
CA GLN A 282 28.10 8.77 38.05
C GLN A 282 26.90 9.12 37.13
N LYS A 283 26.50 10.39 37.13
CA LYS A 283 25.39 10.90 36.30
C LYS A 283 25.95 11.54 35.05
N ASP A 284 25.55 11.01 33.89
CA ASP A 284 25.90 11.54 32.57
C ASP A 284 24.68 12.14 31.88
N TYR A 285 24.87 13.30 31.24
CA TYR A 285 23.80 13.98 30.50
C TYR A 285 23.83 13.53 29.05
N VAL A 286 22.65 13.21 28.54
CA VAL A 286 22.49 12.70 27.17
C VAL A 286 21.31 13.41 26.48
N GLU A 287 21.44 13.56 25.16
CA GLU A 287 20.35 13.97 24.27
C GLU A 287 19.67 12.70 23.75
N LEU A 288 18.38 12.53 23.98
CA LEU A 288 17.60 11.45 23.39
C LEU A 288 17.30 11.78 21.92
N ILE A 289 17.81 10.93 21.01
CA ILE A 289 17.68 11.11 19.57
C ILE A 289 16.53 10.26 19.03
N HIS A 290 16.51 8.97 19.39
CA HIS A 290 15.54 8.03 18.86
C HIS A 290 15.21 6.94 19.87
N ILE A 291 13.98 6.41 19.79
CA ILE A 291 13.55 5.25 20.58
C ILE A 291 13.06 4.19 19.62
N GLU A 292 13.58 2.99 19.75
CA GLU A 292 13.10 1.82 19.01
C GLU A 292 12.91 0.64 19.98
N GLN A 293 11.67 0.15 20.05
CA GLN A 293 11.27 -0.92 20.98
C GLN A 293 11.65 -0.60 22.45
N ASN A 294 12.64 -1.29 23.02
CA ASN A 294 13.09 -1.13 24.40
C ASN A 294 14.48 -0.49 24.51
N MET A 295 14.97 0.09 23.42
CA MET A 295 16.27 0.76 23.34
C MET A 295 16.11 2.23 22.97
N ALA A 296 16.99 3.08 23.45
CA ALA A 296 17.08 4.48 23.11
C ALA A 296 18.45 4.79 22.50
N TYR A 297 18.48 5.49 21.37
CA TYR A 297 19.70 6.03 20.83
C TYR A 297 19.94 7.40 21.39
N VAL A 298 21.08 7.55 22.06
CA VAL A 298 21.45 8.76 22.78
C VAL A 298 22.79 9.30 22.31
N SER A 299 22.97 10.61 22.39
CA SER A 299 24.25 11.30 22.15
C SER A 299 24.59 12.11 23.39
N GLY A 300 25.88 12.23 23.71
CA GLY A 300 26.31 13.00 24.90
C GLY A 300 27.77 12.73 25.25
N THR A 301 28.06 12.72 26.55
CA THR A 301 29.41 12.54 27.10
C THR A 301 29.89 11.10 27.14
N LEU A 302 29.02 10.14 26.85
CA LEU A 302 29.33 8.71 26.88
C LEU A 302 30.49 8.33 25.92
N GLN A 303 31.29 7.38 26.37
CA GLN A 303 32.41 6.82 25.60
C GLN A 303 32.22 5.29 25.42
N THR A 304 32.91 4.75 24.43
CA THR A 304 32.92 3.30 24.23
C THR A 304 33.60 2.61 25.39
N GLY A 305 32.92 1.62 25.98
CA GLY A 305 33.37 0.89 27.19
C GLY A 305 32.71 1.37 28.49
N ASP A 306 32.01 2.53 28.46
CA ASP A 306 31.25 2.92 29.64
C ASP A 306 30.17 1.90 29.97
N GLN A 307 29.94 1.69 31.28
CA GLN A 307 28.93 0.77 31.76
C GLN A 307 27.69 1.53 32.25
N VAL A 308 26.62 1.50 31.48
CA VAL A 308 25.35 2.15 31.84
C VAL A 308 24.52 1.25 32.73
N ILE A 309 24.01 1.81 33.84
CA ILE A 309 23.18 1.12 34.82
C ILE A 309 21.76 0.94 34.30
N VAL A 310 21.32 -0.31 34.14
CA VAL A 310 19.95 -0.62 33.70
C VAL A 310 18.97 -0.36 34.82
N GLY A 311 17.99 0.53 34.56
CA GLY A 311 17.02 1.02 35.55
C GLY A 311 17.37 2.39 36.12
N GLY A 312 18.56 2.92 35.87
CA GLY A 312 18.96 4.31 36.15
C GLY A 312 18.56 4.83 37.54
N ALA A 313 17.97 6.03 37.60
CA ALA A 313 17.56 6.67 38.85
C ALA A 313 16.56 5.88 39.72
N SER A 314 15.87 4.87 39.16
CA SER A 314 15.00 4.00 39.97
C SER A 314 15.77 3.00 40.85
N LYS A 315 17.00 2.71 40.45
CA LYS A 315 17.87 1.73 41.19
C LYS A 315 18.97 2.40 41.97
N VAL A 316 19.53 3.52 41.51
CA VAL A 316 20.71 4.14 42.12
C VAL A 316 20.57 5.64 42.29
N ALA A 317 21.28 6.19 43.28
CA ALA A 317 21.50 7.63 43.47
C ALA A 317 22.93 7.98 43.09
N GLU A 318 23.19 9.21 42.71
CA GLU A 318 24.53 9.71 42.37
C GLU A 318 25.53 9.47 43.50
N GLY A 319 26.71 9.00 43.19
CA GLY A 319 27.76 8.70 44.21
C GLY A 319 27.55 7.41 44.99
N GLN A 320 26.54 6.60 44.72
CA GLN A 320 26.29 5.36 45.42
C GLN A 320 27.26 4.29 44.97
N SER A 321 27.85 3.54 45.94
CA SER A 321 28.70 2.38 45.63
C SER A 321 27.89 1.21 45.10
N ILE A 322 28.36 0.62 44.00
CA ILE A 322 27.64 -0.38 43.19
C ILE A 322 28.50 -1.62 43.01
N ARG A 323 27.87 -2.78 42.87
CA ARG A 323 28.47 -4.01 42.35
C ARG A 323 27.63 -4.53 41.17
N ASP A 324 28.33 -5.09 40.19
CA ASP A 324 27.70 -5.85 39.13
C ASP A 324 26.93 -7.04 39.70
N SER A 325 25.78 -7.34 39.12
CA SER A 325 24.93 -8.47 39.50
C SER A 325 25.43 -9.80 38.95
N GLN A 326 26.52 -9.82 38.13
CA GLN A 326 27.11 -11.05 37.59
C GLN A 326 27.98 -11.78 38.56
#